data_5a707a74be65787c00192b8b5404bff6
#
_entry.id   5a707a74be65787c00192b8b5404bff6
#
_cell.length_a   1.000
_cell.length_b   1.000
_cell.length_c   1.000
_cell.angle_alpha   90.00
_cell.angle_beta   90.00
_cell.angle_gamma   90.00
#
_symmetry.space_group_name_H-M   'P 1'
#
loop_
_entity.id
_entity.type
_entity.pdbx_description
1 polymer ?
#
loop_
_entity_poly.entity_id
_entity_poly.type
_entity_poly.pdbx_seq_one_letter_code
_entity_poly.pdbx_strand_id
1 'polypeptide(L)'
;LDDGLLEIDLEPWSGLTADERAIKDPEGYATWRQRPETLELTRADGTRYQPVTELMVQARAFLKGLIDRHPVTSDDTVLVVGHNAILRCLILVLIGEPQGGFRRLRLDNASLSVFNLTAGPNGYQVQIECLNSVAHLDPALPAKGSKARLILVRHGETDWNRQGRFQGQIDIPLNSNGHAQAEAARSFLEGVTLDRAYSSSMSRPRETA
;
A
#
# COMPACT_ATOMS: atom_id res chain seq x y z
N LEU A 1 -7.87 -7.07 -21.02
CA LEU A 1 -6.78 -7.90 -20.52
C LEU A 1 -5.45 -7.26 -20.91
N ASP A 2 -4.46 -7.32 -20.02
CA ASP A 2 -3.16 -6.69 -20.25
C ASP A 2 -2.06 -7.57 -19.62
N ASP A 3 -1.15 -8.08 -20.43
CA ASP A 3 -0.07 -8.97 -20.00
C ASP A 3 0.97 -8.21 -19.12
N GLY A 4 0.96 -6.89 -19.16
CA GLY A 4 1.73 -6.05 -18.24
C GLY A 4 1.34 -6.20 -16.76
N LEU A 5 0.23 -6.90 -16.46
CA LEU A 5 -0.24 -7.20 -15.10
C LEU A 5 0.02 -8.65 -14.67
N LEU A 6 0.77 -9.44 -15.44
CA LEU A 6 1.18 -10.79 -15.04
C LEU A 6 1.96 -10.74 -13.72
N GLU A 7 1.82 -11.82 -12.93
CA GLU A 7 2.50 -11.95 -11.64
C GLU A 7 3.99 -12.21 -11.82
N ILE A 8 4.75 -12.03 -10.76
CA ILE A 8 6.20 -12.28 -10.69
C ILE A 8 6.53 -13.69 -11.16
N ASP A 9 7.52 -13.79 -12.02
CA ASP A 9 8.08 -15.08 -12.41
C ASP A 9 8.98 -15.64 -11.30
N LEU A 10 8.57 -16.76 -10.72
CA LEU A 10 9.32 -17.54 -9.74
C LEU A 10 9.38 -19.01 -10.21
N GLU A 11 9.61 -19.23 -11.50
CA GLU A 11 9.54 -20.55 -12.14
C GLU A 11 10.19 -21.68 -11.32
N PRO A 12 11.43 -21.54 -10.78
CA PRO A 12 12.07 -22.64 -10.03
C PRO A 12 11.35 -23.01 -8.73
N TRP A 13 10.46 -22.14 -8.25
CA TRP A 13 9.71 -22.31 -7.00
C TRP A 13 8.22 -22.53 -7.23
N SER A 14 7.78 -22.61 -8.47
CA SER A 14 6.37 -22.82 -8.80
C SER A 14 5.82 -24.10 -8.17
N GLY A 15 4.65 -23.99 -7.53
CA GLY A 15 3.99 -25.09 -6.82
C GLY A 15 4.55 -25.45 -5.45
N LEU A 16 5.68 -24.87 -5.03
CA LEU A 16 6.28 -25.16 -3.73
C LEU A 16 5.66 -24.31 -2.61
N THR A 17 5.43 -24.92 -1.45
CA THR A 17 5.12 -24.22 -0.20
C THR A 17 6.31 -23.42 0.31
N ALA A 18 6.10 -22.59 1.35
CA ALA A 18 7.19 -21.85 1.99
C ALA A 18 8.27 -22.77 2.58
N ASP A 19 7.85 -23.88 3.21
CA ASP A 19 8.76 -24.84 3.84
C ASP A 19 9.54 -25.65 2.79
N GLU A 20 8.88 -26.07 1.72
CA GLU A 20 9.55 -26.77 0.62
C GLU A 20 10.59 -25.88 -0.09
N ARG A 21 10.30 -24.58 -0.24
CA ARG A 21 11.28 -23.61 -0.78
C ARG A 21 12.47 -23.45 0.15
N ALA A 22 12.23 -23.36 1.46
CA ALA A 22 13.29 -23.25 2.46
C ALA A 22 14.23 -24.47 2.47
N ILE A 23 13.68 -25.66 2.15
CA ILE A 23 14.45 -26.90 2.03
C ILE A 23 15.18 -26.98 0.69
N LYS A 24 14.49 -26.68 -0.40
CA LYS A 24 15.02 -26.82 -1.77
C LYS A 24 16.09 -25.77 -2.11
N ASP A 25 15.88 -24.53 -1.64
CA ASP A 25 16.75 -23.38 -1.91
C ASP A 25 16.83 -22.49 -0.67
N PRO A 26 17.56 -22.90 0.38
CA PRO A 26 17.61 -22.17 1.65
C PRO A 26 18.20 -20.77 1.52
N GLU A 27 19.24 -20.59 0.67
CA GLU A 27 19.89 -19.29 0.47
C GLU A 27 19.01 -18.33 -0.33
N GLY A 28 18.44 -18.80 -1.46
CA GLY A 28 17.52 -18.02 -2.26
C GLY A 28 16.26 -17.65 -1.46
N TYR A 29 15.73 -18.59 -0.68
CA TYR A 29 14.56 -18.30 0.17
C TYR A 29 14.87 -17.32 1.29
N ALA A 30 16.05 -17.38 1.91
CA ALA A 30 16.50 -16.38 2.88
C ALA A 30 16.64 -14.99 2.23
N THR A 31 17.22 -14.93 1.03
CA THR A 31 17.33 -13.70 0.23
C THR A 31 15.94 -13.15 -0.11
N TRP A 32 15.03 -13.99 -0.59
CA TRP A 32 13.62 -13.62 -0.84
C TRP A 32 12.94 -13.02 0.41
N ARG A 33 13.20 -13.60 1.57
CA ARG A 33 12.63 -13.13 2.84
C ARG A 33 13.16 -11.78 3.30
N GLN A 34 14.43 -11.47 3.03
CA GLN A 34 15.13 -10.31 3.55
C GLN A 34 15.29 -9.19 2.52
N ARG A 35 15.73 -9.53 1.32
CA ARG A 35 16.10 -8.60 0.25
C ARG A 35 15.69 -9.14 -1.12
N PRO A 36 14.37 -9.30 -1.39
CA PRO A 36 13.88 -9.92 -2.62
C PRO A 36 14.36 -9.23 -3.91
N GLU A 37 14.70 -7.94 -3.83
CA GLU A 37 15.25 -7.17 -4.93
C GLU A 37 16.64 -7.62 -5.37
N THR A 38 17.34 -8.36 -4.53
CA THR A 38 18.69 -8.93 -4.85
C THR A 38 18.63 -10.42 -5.18
N LEU A 39 17.43 -11.02 -5.14
CA LEU A 39 17.28 -12.43 -5.47
C LEU A 39 17.62 -12.66 -6.94
N GLU A 40 18.48 -13.65 -7.20
CA GLU A 40 18.76 -14.16 -8.52
C GLU A 40 18.29 -15.62 -8.61
N LEU A 41 17.53 -15.93 -9.65
CA LEU A 41 17.05 -17.28 -9.95
C LEU A 41 17.55 -17.71 -11.34
N THR A 42 17.44 -19.00 -11.62
CA THR A 42 17.81 -19.58 -12.93
C THR A 42 16.62 -20.31 -13.51
N ARG A 43 16.20 -19.93 -14.72
CA ARG A 43 15.13 -20.60 -15.47
C ARG A 43 15.55 -21.98 -15.94
N ALA A 44 14.61 -22.78 -16.37
CA ALA A 44 14.86 -24.13 -16.90
C ALA A 44 15.82 -24.15 -18.11
N ASP A 45 15.86 -23.05 -18.87
CA ASP A 45 16.79 -22.89 -20.01
C ASP A 45 18.20 -22.46 -19.62
N GLY A 46 18.48 -22.28 -18.31
CA GLY A 46 19.76 -21.82 -17.78
C GLY A 46 19.91 -20.31 -17.69
N THR A 47 18.92 -19.52 -18.09
CA THR A 47 18.97 -18.05 -18.01
C THR A 47 18.87 -17.58 -16.56
N ARG A 48 19.83 -16.79 -16.11
CA ARG A 48 19.76 -16.10 -14.81
C ARG A 48 18.92 -14.84 -14.91
N TYR A 49 18.15 -14.57 -13.87
CA TYR A 49 17.30 -13.39 -13.82
C TYR A 49 17.03 -12.93 -12.39
N GLN A 50 16.64 -11.67 -12.25
CA GLN A 50 16.23 -11.07 -10.98
C GLN A 50 14.72 -10.79 -11.01
N PRO A 51 13.91 -11.62 -10.36
CA PRO A 51 12.45 -11.56 -10.50
C PRO A 51 11.84 -10.19 -10.20
N VAL A 52 12.26 -9.54 -9.10
CA VAL A 52 11.73 -8.23 -8.71
C VAL A 52 12.21 -7.13 -9.67
N THR A 53 13.45 -7.21 -10.15
CA THR A 53 13.98 -6.23 -11.12
C THR A 53 13.23 -6.29 -12.44
N GLU A 54 12.99 -7.49 -12.98
CA GLU A 54 12.20 -7.66 -14.20
C GLU A 54 10.77 -7.17 -14.02
N LEU A 55 10.15 -7.50 -12.87
CA LEU A 55 8.79 -7.06 -12.56
C LEU A 55 8.68 -5.52 -12.42
N MET A 56 9.72 -4.86 -11.90
CA MET A 56 9.77 -3.39 -11.84
C MET A 56 9.85 -2.78 -13.26
N VAL A 57 10.54 -3.41 -14.19
CA VAL A 57 10.56 -2.98 -15.60
C VAL A 57 9.18 -3.14 -16.22
N GLN A 58 8.53 -4.29 -16.00
CA GLN A 58 7.16 -4.56 -16.45
C GLN A 58 6.18 -3.53 -15.89
N ALA A 59 6.25 -3.24 -14.58
CA ALA A 59 5.39 -2.26 -13.92
C ALA A 59 5.56 -0.85 -14.50
N ARG A 60 6.79 -0.42 -14.79
CA ARG A 60 7.05 0.88 -15.44
C ARG A 60 6.48 0.94 -16.85
N ALA A 61 6.65 -0.12 -17.64
CA ALA A 61 6.11 -0.19 -18.99
C ALA A 61 4.57 -0.15 -18.98
N PHE A 62 3.94 -0.92 -18.09
CA PHE A 62 2.48 -0.91 -17.90
C PHE A 62 1.98 0.48 -17.51
N LEU A 63 2.58 1.10 -16.48
CA LEU A 63 2.16 2.42 -16.00
C LEU A 63 2.32 3.49 -17.09
N LYS A 64 3.42 3.46 -17.83
CA LYS A 64 3.60 4.37 -18.97
C LYS A 64 2.49 4.20 -19.99
N GLY A 65 2.23 2.97 -20.43
CA GLY A 65 1.15 2.68 -21.38
C GLY A 65 -0.24 3.06 -20.85
N LEU A 66 -0.46 2.92 -19.53
CA LEU A 66 -1.70 3.33 -18.88
C LEU A 66 -1.89 4.85 -18.96
N ILE A 67 -0.85 5.63 -18.60
CA ILE A 67 -0.89 7.10 -18.63
C ILE A 67 -0.98 7.63 -20.06
N ASP A 68 -0.35 6.96 -21.02
CA ASP A 68 -0.46 7.32 -22.45
C ASP A 68 -1.92 7.16 -22.96
N ARG A 69 -2.66 6.15 -22.47
CA ARG A 69 -4.08 5.90 -22.82
C ARG A 69 -5.06 6.76 -22.02
N HIS A 70 -4.72 7.04 -20.77
CA HIS A 70 -5.52 7.79 -19.79
C HIS A 70 -4.67 8.92 -19.20
N PRO A 71 -4.53 10.03 -19.93
CA PRO A 71 -3.72 11.15 -19.48
C PRO A 71 -4.17 11.68 -18.12
N VAL A 72 -3.21 12.06 -17.27
CA VAL A 72 -3.50 12.60 -15.92
C VAL A 72 -4.30 13.91 -15.91
N THR A 73 -4.55 14.47 -17.09
CA THR A 73 -5.44 15.62 -17.31
C THR A 73 -6.87 15.22 -17.65
N SER A 74 -7.15 13.91 -17.81
CA SER A 74 -8.52 13.40 -17.96
C SER A 74 -9.18 13.19 -16.59
N ASP A 75 -10.51 13.12 -16.59
CA ASP A 75 -11.29 12.78 -15.39
C ASP A 75 -11.53 11.25 -15.29
N ASP A 76 -10.69 10.44 -15.93
CA ASP A 76 -10.87 8.99 -15.96
C ASP A 76 -10.63 8.38 -14.59
N THR A 77 -11.55 7.51 -14.18
CA THR A 77 -11.31 6.57 -13.08
C THR A 77 -11.00 5.20 -13.65
N VAL A 78 -9.77 4.73 -13.46
CA VAL A 78 -9.30 3.46 -14.02
C VAL A 78 -9.17 2.42 -12.91
N LEU A 79 -9.81 1.27 -13.10
CA LEU A 79 -9.66 0.11 -12.24
C LEU A 79 -8.56 -0.81 -12.78
N VAL A 80 -7.55 -1.09 -11.94
CA VAL A 80 -6.49 -2.05 -12.21
C VAL A 80 -6.63 -3.23 -11.26
N VAL A 81 -6.81 -4.43 -11.80
CA VAL A 81 -6.88 -5.67 -11.03
C VAL A 81 -5.68 -6.54 -11.40
N GLY A 82 -4.91 -6.95 -10.42
CA GLY A 82 -3.69 -7.72 -10.63
C GLY A 82 -3.32 -8.56 -9.42
N HIS A 83 -2.08 -9.00 -9.39
CA HIS A 83 -1.54 -9.88 -8.35
C HIS A 83 -0.67 -9.12 -7.35
N ASN A 84 -0.28 -9.82 -6.29
CA ASN A 84 0.42 -9.21 -5.15
C ASN A 84 1.73 -8.52 -5.54
N ALA A 85 2.62 -9.19 -6.27
CA ALA A 85 3.95 -8.67 -6.53
C ALA A 85 3.93 -7.56 -7.59
N ILE A 86 3.19 -7.73 -8.69
CA ILE A 86 3.07 -6.69 -9.73
C ILE A 86 2.42 -5.41 -9.17
N LEU A 87 1.38 -5.53 -8.34
CA LEU A 87 0.76 -4.35 -7.73
C LEU A 87 1.70 -3.64 -6.75
N ARG A 88 2.54 -4.37 -5.98
CA ARG A 88 3.60 -3.74 -5.18
C ARG A 88 4.57 -2.95 -6.04
N CYS A 89 5.04 -3.54 -7.14
CA CYS A 89 5.94 -2.86 -8.07
C CYS A 89 5.29 -1.62 -8.69
N LEU A 90 4.02 -1.69 -9.08
CA LEU A 90 3.27 -0.54 -9.57
C LEU A 90 3.17 0.59 -8.54
N ILE A 91 2.88 0.26 -7.28
CA ILE A 91 2.83 1.24 -6.19
C ILE A 91 4.21 1.89 -6.00
N LEU A 92 5.29 1.10 -5.96
CA LEU A 92 6.64 1.65 -5.84
C LEU A 92 6.99 2.59 -6.99
N VAL A 93 6.62 2.22 -8.22
CA VAL A 93 6.85 3.08 -9.40
C VAL A 93 6.04 4.35 -9.30
N LEU A 94 4.75 4.28 -8.91
CA LEU A 94 3.88 5.44 -8.73
C LEU A 94 4.45 6.45 -7.75
N ILE A 95 4.94 5.99 -6.59
CA ILE A 95 5.45 6.87 -5.53
C ILE A 95 6.94 7.21 -5.65
N GLY A 96 7.61 6.74 -6.72
CA GLY A 96 9.02 7.01 -6.96
C GLY A 96 10.00 6.27 -6.05
N GLU A 97 9.55 5.21 -5.38
CA GLU A 97 10.38 4.42 -4.47
C GLU A 97 11.18 3.34 -5.20
N PRO A 98 12.42 3.04 -4.74
CA PRO A 98 13.22 1.99 -5.34
C PRO A 98 12.67 0.59 -5.04
N GLN A 99 13.11 -0.40 -5.83
CA GLN A 99 12.70 -1.80 -5.66
C GLN A 99 12.98 -2.40 -4.27
N GLY A 100 13.92 -1.85 -3.50
CA GLY A 100 14.17 -2.20 -2.09
C GLY A 100 12.99 -1.89 -1.15
N GLY A 101 12.00 -1.10 -1.60
CA GLY A 101 10.73 -0.88 -0.92
C GLY A 101 9.75 -2.05 -0.98
N PHE A 102 10.01 -3.08 -1.80
CA PHE A 102 9.08 -4.18 -2.08
C PHE A 102 8.52 -4.86 -0.81
N ARG A 103 9.36 -5.06 0.21
CA ARG A 103 8.94 -5.66 1.49
C ARG A 103 8.25 -4.69 2.45
N ARG A 104 8.31 -3.40 2.19
CA ARG A 104 7.64 -2.37 3.01
C ARG A 104 6.13 -2.34 2.76
N LEU A 105 5.70 -2.82 1.58
CA LEU A 105 4.30 -2.87 1.21
C LEU A 105 3.68 -4.23 1.60
N ARG A 106 2.52 -4.19 2.20
CA ARG A 106 1.62 -5.32 2.36
C ARG A 106 0.39 -5.07 1.50
N LEU A 107 0.00 -6.08 0.74
CA LEU A 107 -1.27 -6.11 0.01
C LEU A 107 -1.97 -7.42 0.36
N ASP A 108 -3.16 -7.32 0.90
CA ASP A 108 -4.01 -8.46 1.22
C ASP A 108 -4.91 -8.80 0.03
N ASN A 109 -5.44 -10.00 -0.02
CA ASN A 109 -6.36 -10.42 -1.09
C ASN A 109 -7.60 -9.52 -1.08
N ALA A 110 -8.04 -9.11 -2.27
CA ALA A 110 -9.15 -8.20 -2.49
C ALA A 110 -8.99 -6.81 -1.83
N SER A 111 -7.78 -6.43 -1.37
CA SER A 111 -7.56 -5.09 -0.83
C SER A 111 -7.69 -4.02 -1.92
N LEU A 112 -8.15 -2.84 -1.51
CA LEU A 112 -8.27 -1.66 -2.34
C LEU A 112 -7.15 -0.67 -2.01
N SER A 113 -6.53 -0.12 -3.06
CA SER A 113 -5.60 1.00 -2.94
C SER A 113 -6.01 2.08 -3.95
N VAL A 114 -6.09 3.32 -3.52
CA VAL A 114 -6.57 4.45 -4.32
C VAL A 114 -5.48 5.50 -4.44
N PHE A 115 -5.20 5.91 -5.66
CA PHE A 115 -4.19 6.90 -5.99
C PHE A 115 -4.82 7.97 -6.86
N ASN A 116 -4.68 9.23 -6.47
CA ASN A 116 -5.07 10.37 -7.28
C ASN A 116 -3.83 10.90 -8.01
N LEU A 117 -3.90 11.02 -9.32
CA LEU A 117 -2.83 11.51 -10.17
C LEU A 117 -3.18 12.89 -10.69
N THR A 118 -2.26 13.83 -10.60
CA THR A 118 -2.38 15.17 -11.18
C THR A 118 -1.15 15.49 -12.02
N ALA A 119 -1.28 16.43 -12.95
CA ALA A 119 -0.13 16.87 -13.75
C ALA A 119 0.96 17.47 -12.85
N GLY A 120 2.21 17.14 -13.13
CA GLY A 120 3.36 17.58 -12.35
C GLY A 120 4.60 17.82 -13.23
N PRO A 121 5.68 18.39 -12.66
CA PRO A 121 6.88 18.77 -13.40
C PRO A 121 7.55 17.61 -14.14
N ASN A 122 7.43 16.38 -13.60
CA ASN A 122 8.02 15.16 -14.17
C ASN A 122 6.94 14.25 -14.80
N GLY A 123 5.85 14.82 -15.31
CA GLY A 123 4.73 14.11 -15.91
C GLY A 123 3.52 14.04 -14.98
N TYR A 124 3.66 13.52 -13.76
CA TYR A 124 2.56 13.45 -12.80
C TYR A 124 3.04 13.58 -11.36
N GLN A 125 2.11 13.94 -10.49
CA GLN A 125 2.22 13.85 -9.03
C GLN A 125 1.19 12.84 -8.54
N VAL A 126 1.50 12.12 -7.47
CA VAL A 126 0.65 11.08 -6.89
C VAL A 126 0.27 11.45 -5.47
N GLN A 127 -1.01 11.39 -5.16
CA GLN A 127 -1.54 11.40 -3.81
C GLN A 127 -2.10 10.02 -3.49
N ILE A 128 -1.61 9.40 -2.41
CA ILE A 128 -2.16 8.16 -1.89
C ILE A 128 -3.39 8.51 -1.05
N GLU A 129 -4.56 8.12 -1.50
CA GLU A 129 -5.80 8.31 -0.74
C GLU A 129 -6.03 7.16 0.23
N CYS A 130 -5.84 5.92 -0.23
CA CYS A 130 -5.85 4.76 0.64
C CYS A 130 -4.86 3.70 0.13
N LEU A 131 -4.35 2.87 1.04
CA LEU A 131 -3.44 1.79 0.74
C LEU A 131 -3.84 0.53 1.49
N ASN A 132 -3.99 -0.59 0.75
CA ASN A 132 -4.31 -1.89 1.33
C ASN A 132 -5.56 -1.89 2.22
N SER A 133 -6.59 -1.15 1.86
CA SER A 133 -7.85 -1.16 2.58
C SER A 133 -8.59 -2.48 2.36
N VAL A 134 -8.99 -3.12 3.44
CA VAL A 134 -9.86 -4.30 3.48
C VAL A 134 -11.12 -4.04 4.32
N ALA A 135 -11.48 -2.75 4.49
CA ALA A 135 -12.59 -2.33 5.34
C ALA A 135 -13.96 -2.89 4.91
N HIS A 136 -14.06 -3.34 3.65
CA HIS A 136 -15.24 -4.02 3.08
C HIS A 136 -15.27 -5.52 3.37
N LEU A 137 -14.22 -6.08 4.02
CA LEU A 137 -14.11 -7.49 4.39
C LEU A 137 -14.32 -7.67 5.90
N ASP A 138 -14.54 -8.91 6.32
CA ASP A 138 -14.60 -9.30 7.73
C ASP A 138 -13.46 -10.31 8.03
N PRO A 139 -12.53 -9.98 8.94
CA PRO A 139 -12.44 -8.72 9.72
C PRO A 139 -11.92 -7.53 8.87
N ALA A 140 -12.41 -6.32 9.19
CA ALA A 140 -12.03 -5.08 8.48
C ALA A 140 -10.56 -4.69 8.65
N LEU A 141 -9.87 -5.22 9.64
CA LEU A 141 -8.42 -5.11 9.81
C LEU A 141 -7.76 -6.46 9.63
N PRO A 142 -6.69 -6.55 8.81
CA PRO A 142 -5.95 -7.79 8.64
C PRO A 142 -5.34 -8.29 9.96
N ALA A 143 -5.20 -9.61 10.11
CA ALA A 143 -4.57 -10.20 11.29
C ALA A 143 -3.17 -9.62 11.52
N LYS A 144 -2.88 -9.22 12.78
CA LYS A 144 -1.58 -8.66 13.19
C LYS A 144 -0.45 -9.71 13.13
N GLY A 145 -0.75 -10.97 13.45
CA GLY A 145 0.25 -12.00 13.67
C GLY A 145 1.10 -11.68 14.91
N SER A 146 2.37 -12.09 14.90
CA SER A 146 3.33 -11.87 15.99
C SER A 146 4.09 -10.53 15.89
N LYS A 147 3.67 -9.61 15.02
CA LYS A 147 4.39 -8.34 14.78
C LYS A 147 3.85 -7.22 15.67
N ALA A 148 4.67 -6.21 15.96
CA ALA A 148 4.19 -4.91 16.43
C ALA A 148 3.31 -4.25 15.37
N ARG A 149 2.27 -3.53 15.79
CA ARG A 149 1.38 -2.77 14.90
C ARG A 149 1.28 -1.34 15.41
N LEU A 150 1.39 -0.39 14.51
CA LEU A 150 1.09 1.01 14.74
C LEU A 150 -0.17 1.36 13.95
N ILE A 151 -1.13 1.96 14.62
CA ILE A 151 -2.34 2.51 14.01
C ILE A 151 -2.27 4.01 14.14
N LEU A 152 -2.41 4.73 13.04
CA LEU A 152 -2.40 6.19 13.01
C LEU A 152 -3.80 6.68 12.67
N VAL A 153 -4.35 7.52 13.54
CA VAL A 153 -5.67 8.12 13.36
C VAL A 153 -5.49 9.63 13.27
N ARG A 154 -6.02 10.25 12.21
CA ARG A 154 -6.14 11.70 12.14
C ARG A 154 -7.37 12.14 12.94
N HIS A 155 -7.29 13.27 13.63
CA HIS A 155 -8.44 13.84 14.33
C HIS A 155 -9.65 14.08 13.42
N GLY A 156 -10.84 14.04 13.98
CA GLY A 156 -12.10 14.36 13.32
C GLY A 156 -12.17 15.81 12.80
N GLU A 157 -13.20 16.12 12.03
CA GLU A 157 -13.39 17.43 11.42
C GLU A 157 -13.55 18.53 12.48
N THR A 158 -12.94 19.69 12.21
CA THR A 158 -13.20 20.95 12.90
C THR A 158 -13.91 21.93 11.97
N ASP A 159 -14.50 23.00 12.50
CA ASP A 159 -15.09 24.03 11.63
C ASP A 159 -14.06 24.69 10.70
N TRP A 160 -12.81 24.81 11.14
CA TRP A 160 -11.74 25.34 10.30
C TRP A 160 -11.33 24.37 9.18
N ASN A 161 -11.39 23.05 9.41
CA ASN A 161 -11.21 22.09 8.31
C ASN A 161 -12.29 22.27 7.24
N ARG A 162 -13.56 22.36 7.66
CA ARG A 162 -14.68 22.56 6.74
C ARG A 162 -14.59 23.86 5.95
N GLN A 163 -14.02 24.91 6.57
CA GLN A 163 -13.80 26.21 5.94
C GLN A 163 -12.50 26.29 5.11
N GLY A 164 -11.69 25.22 5.05
CA GLY A 164 -10.39 25.21 4.38
C GLY A 164 -9.32 26.10 5.03
N ARG A 165 -9.48 26.44 6.33
CA ARG A 165 -8.56 27.31 7.07
C ARG A 165 -7.43 26.50 7.68
N PHE A 166 -6.22 27.05 7.63
CA PHE A 166 -5.08 26.48 8.34
C PHE A 166 -5.21 26.69 9.85
N GLN A 167 -5.03 25.62 10.63
CA GLN A 167 -5.16 25.63 12.09
C GLN A 167 -3.80 25.73 12.79
N GLY A 168 -2.82 25.00 12.27
CA GLY A 168 -1.50 24.90 12.90
C GLY A 168 -1.64 24.50 14.38
N GLN A 169 -1.04 25.28 15.27
CA GLN A 169 -1.07 25.08 16.72
C GLN A 169 -2.22 25.84 17.43
N ILE A 170 -3.13 26.45 16.70
CA ILE A 170 -4.35 27.05 17.28
C ILE A 170 -5.28 25.90 17.68
N ASP A 171 -5.73 25.92 18.93
CA ASP A 171 -6.54 24.85 19.48
C ASP A 171 -8.04 25.04 19.17
N ILE A 172 -8.45 24.45 18.04
CA ILE A 172 -9.85 24.42 17.59
C ILE A 172 -10.42 23.04 17.92
N PRO A 173 -11.59 22.96 18.61
CA PRO A 173 -12.24 21.70 18.97
C PRO A 173 -12.87 21.02 17.73
N LEU A 174 -13.30 19.77 17.90
CA LEU A 174 -14.12 19.07 16.91
C LEU A 174 -15.46 19.79 16.73
N ASN A 175 -15.97 19.74 15.50
CA ASN A 175 -17.38 20.07 15.26
C ASN A 175 -18.27 18.80 15.39
N SER A 176 -19.57 18.94 15.21
CA SER A 176 -20.51 17.81 15.31
C SER A 176 -20.18 16.65 14.38
N ASN A 177 -19.71 16.94 13.16
CA ASN A 177 -19.27 15.92 12.21
C ASN A 177 -17.99 15.22 12.70
N GLY A 178 -17.04 16.00 13.25
CA GLY A 178 -15.82 15.46 13.83
C GLY A 178 -16.05 14.50 14.98
N HIS A 179 -17.01 14.79 15.85
CA HIS A 179 -17.44 13.87 16.91
C HIS A 179 -18.07 12.59 16.33
N ALA A 180 -18.91 12.68 15.31
CA ALA A 180 -19.47 11.51 14.64
C ALA A 180 -18.39 10.66 13.96
N GLN A 181 -17.38 11.28 13.37
CA GLN A 181 -16.23 10.58 12.79
C GLN A 181 -15.37 9.87 13.86
N ALA A 182 -15.17 10.50 15.03
CA ALA A 182 -14.48 9.88 16.15
C ALA A 182 -15.23 8.65 16.67
N GLU A 183 -16.55 8.73 16.80
CA GLU A 183 -17.39 7.61 17.21
C GLU A 183 -17.37 6.45 16.19
N ALA A 184 -17.37 6.78 14.90
CA ALA A 184 -17.21 5.76 13.85
C ALA A 184 -15.85 5.07 13.92
N ALA A 185 -14.77 5.82 14.18
CA ALA A 185 -13.43 5.26 14.37
C ALA A 185 -13.37 4.37 15.62
N ARG A 186 -14.02 4.80 16.74
CA ARG A 186 -14.15 3.98 17.95
C ARG A 186 -14.84 2.65 17.64
N SER A 187 -15.97 2.69 16.98
CA SER A 187 -16.73 1.49 16.62
C SER A 187 -15.94 0.56 15.70
N PHE A 188 -15.19 1.10 14.72
CA PHE A 188 -14.32 0.33 13.84
C PHE A 188 -13.17 -0.36 14.59
N LEU A 189 -12.65 0.27 15.66
CA LEU A 189 -11.54 -0.23 16.47
C LEU A 189 -11.97 -1.06 17.68
N GLU A 190 -13.27 -1.22 17.95
CA GLU A 190 -13.80 -1.87 19.17
C GLU A 190 -13.25 -3.28 19.39
N GLY A 191 -13.04 -4.05 18.33
CA GLY A 191 -12.44 -5.41 18.41
C GLY A 191 -10.91 -5.44 18.46
N VAL A 192 -10.24 -4.28 18.50
CA VAL A 192 -8.77 -4.18 18.41
C VAL A 192 -8.17 -4.00 19.80
N THR A 193 -7.34 -4.95 20.23
CA THR A 193 -6.56 -4.78 21.46
C THR A 193 -5.46 -3.74 21.25
N LEU A 194 -5.51 -2.66 22.03
CA LEU A 194 -4.52 -1.59 22.06
C LEU A 194 -3.69 -1.67 23.33
N ASP A 195 -2.38 -1.88 23.21
CA ASP A 195 -1.48 -1.90 24.35
C ASP A 195 -1.15 -0.50 24.87
N ARG A 196 -1.09 0.48 23.97
CA ARG A 196 -0.78 1.89 24.25
C ARG A 196 -1.52 2.78 23.27
N ALA A 197 -1.97 3.94 23.75
CA ALA A 197 -2.51 5.02 22.95
C ALA A 197 -1.82 6.34 23.31
N TYR A 198 -1.57 7.16 22.30
CA TYR A 198 -0.96 8.49 22.45
C TYR A 198 -1.75 9.50 21.65
N SER A 199 -2.01 10.64 22.23
CA SER A 199 -2.69 11.76 21.56
C SER A 199 -1.87 13.03 21.74
N SER A 200 -2.03 14.01 20.83
CA SER A 200 -1.59 15.38 21.05
C SER A 200 -2.34 16.01 22.22
N SER A 201 -1.74 16.99 22.89
CA SER A 201 -2.39 17.74 23.98
C SER A 201 -3.51 18.67 23.53
N MET A 202 -3.69 18.90 22.21
CA MET A 202 -4.73 19.76 21.66
C MET A 202 -6.11 19.13 21.78
N SER A 203 -7.18 19.96 21.83
CA SER A 203 -8.56 19.50 22.01
C SER A 203 -8.99 18.50 20.94
N ARG A 204 -8.88 18.82 19.65
CA ARG A 204 -9.34 17.97 18.55
C ARG A 204 -8.76 16.54 18.53
N PRO A 205 -7.43 16.30 18.74
CA PRO A 205 -6.94 14.92 18.85
C PRO A 205 -7.37 14.22 20.13
N ARG A 206 -7.47 14.94 21.26
CA ARG A 206 -7.92 14.39 22.54
C ARG A 206 -9.38 13.97 22.49
N GLU A 207 -10.26 14.79 21.86
CA GLU A 207 -11.66 14.49 21.68
C GLU A 207 -11.89 13.34 20.69
N THR A 208 -10.91 13.07 19.80
CA THR A 208 -10.97 11.94 18.87
C THR A 208 -10.52 10.63 19.52
N ALA A 209 -9.62 10.69 20.51
CA ALA A 209 -9.01 9.53 21.16
C ALA A 209 -9.89 8.93 22.26
#